data_425aaf8b0006356727ee7941ee971a00
#
_entry.id   425aaf8b0006356727ee7941ee971a00
#
_cell.length_a   1.000
_cell.length_b   1.000
_cell.length_c   1.000
_cell.angle_alpha   90.00
_cell.angle_beta   90.00
_cell.angle_gamma   90.00
#
_symmetry.space_group_name_H-M   'P 1'
#
loop_
_entity.id
_entity.type
_entity.pdbx_description
1 polymer ?
#
loop_
_entity_poly.entity_id
_entity_poly.type
_entity_poly.pdbx_seq_one_letter_code
_entity_poly.pdbx_strand_id
1 'polypeptide(L)'
;ISEQFLTAKGLQNYWGYNTLNFFTPHKDYLVKDDVSEFQDMVATLHKADIEVILDVVYNHTAEAGKDGPLLSLRGLDNLGYYRTVAEKPSHYINDTGCGNTLNIDSPRTLQLVLDSLRYWVEIMGVDGFRFDLATILGRNPNGFNQAHSFLQAINQDPVLNKVKLIAE
;
A
#
# COMPACT_ATOMS: atom_id res chain seq x y z
N ILE A 1 1.06 -7.06 11.01
CA ILE A 1 2.07 -7.36 9.99
C ILE A 1 3.18 -8.17 10.63
N SER A 2 3.35 -9.41 10.18
CA SER A 2 4.35 -10.32 10.70
C SER A 2 5.59 -10.27 9.81
N GLU A 3 6.69 -9.80 10.34
CA GLU A 3 7.99 -9.80 9.66
C GLU A 3 8.86 -10.93 10.20
N GLN A 4 9.35 -11.81 9.33
CA GLN A 4 10.17 -12.96 9.72
C GLN A 4 11.37 -12.55 10.59
N PHE A 5 12.01 -11.43 10.26
CA PHE A 5 13.13 -10.86 11.01
C PHE A 5 12.76 -10.47 12.45
N LEU A 6 11.58 -9.90 12.66
CA LEU A 6 11.08 -9.52 13.98
C LEU A 6 10.58 -10.73 14.75
N THR A 7 9.83 -11.61 14.08
CA THR A 7 9.28 -12.83 14.67
C THR A 7 10.38 -13.74 15.21
N ALA A 8 11.50 -13.87 14.47
CA ALA A 8 12.67 -14.64 14.92
C ALA A 8 13.32 -14.07 16.20
N LYS A 9 13.06 -12.80 16.52
CA LYS A 9 13.53 -12.12 17.75
C LYS A 9 12.45 -12.02 18.83
N GLY A 10 11.29 -12.63 18.65
CA GLY A 10 10.15 -12.49 19.55
C GLY A 10 9.52 -11.09 19.54
N LEU A 11 9.78 -10.31 18.50
CA LEU A 11 9.25 -8.95 18.32
C LEU A 11 8.11 -8.94 17.30
N GLN A 12 7.30 -7.89 17.36
CA GLN A 12 6.23 -7.61 16.40
C GLN A 12 6.46 -6.26 15.73
N ASN A 13 5.94 -6.09 14.50
CA ASN A 13 5.91 -4.79 13.85
C ASN A 13 4.87 -3.91 14.57
N TYR A 14 5.35 -2.82 15.16
CA TYR A 14 4.52 -1.88 15.92
C TYR A 14 3.83 -0.85 15.02
N TRP A 15 4.56 -0.31 14.03
CA TRP A 15 4.09 0.81 13.23
C TRP A 15 3.16 0.41 12.08
N GLY A 16 3.25 -0.81 11.59
CA GLY A 16 2.41 -1.31 10.50
C GLY A 16 2.84 -0.91 9.09
N TYR A 17 3.93 -0.14 8.91
CA TYR A 17 4.41 0.31 7.60
C TYR A 17 5.17 -0.77 6.81
N ASN A 18 4.62 -1.98 6.77
CA ASN A 18 5.22 -3.08 6.01
C ASN A 18 4.10 -3.99 5.48
N THR A 19 3.38 -3.48 4.51
CA THR A 19 2.16 -4.08 3.97
C THR A 19 2.48 -5.26 3.05
N LEU A 20 1.72 -6.33 3.18
CA LEU A 20 1.78 -7.49 2.29
C LEU A 20 0.52 -7.61 1.43
N ASN A 21 -0.64 -7.35 2.00
CA ASN A 21 -1.94 -7.40 1.33
C ASN A 21 -2.62 -6.03 1.42
N PHE A 22 -3.06 -5.51 0.28
CA PHE A 22 -3.66 -4.18 0.17
C PHE A 22 -5.18 -4.15 0.37
N PHE A 23 -5.84 -5.30 0.58
CA PHE A 23 -7.31 -5.42 0.58
C PHE A 23 -7.90 -5.92 1.90
N THR A 24 -7.11 -6.06 2.97
CA THR A 24 -7.62 -6.56 4.24
C THR A 24 -6.86 -5.98 5.42
N PRO A 25 -7.52 -5.74 6.56
CA PRO A 25 -6.84 -5.45 7.81
C PRO A 25 -6.03 -6.66 8.28
N HIS A 26 -5.04 -6.43 9.14
CA HIS A 26 -4.27 -7.52 9.74
C HIS A 26 -5.15 -8.29 10.72
N LYS A 27 -5.15 -9.63 10.60
CA LYS A 27 -6.01 -10.50 11.41
C LYS A 27 -5.86 -10.32 12.92
N ASP A 28 -4.66 -10.00 13.40
CA ASP A 28 -4.40 -9.82 14.84
C ASP A 28 -5.10 -8.59 15.45
N TYR A 29 -5.68 -7.72 14.61
CA TYR A 29 -6.54 -6.60 15.02
C TYR A 29 -8.03 -6.95 14.99
N LEU A 30 -8.38 -8.15 14.50
CA LEU A 30 -9.75 -8.65 14.46
C LEU A 30 -9.99 -9.62 15.63
N VAL A 31 -11.15 -9.53 16.25
CA VAL A 31 -11.53 -10.39 17.39
C VAL A 31 -12.10 -11.72 16.90
N LYS A 32 -12.88 -11.69 15.83
CA LYS A 32 -13.58 -12.85 15.25
C LYS A 32 -12.98 -13.33 13.94
N ASP A 33 -11.86 -12.74 13.50
CA ASP A 33 -11.24 -12.99 12.19
C ASP A 33 -12.18 -12.64 11.02
N ASP A 34 -13.06 -11.65 11.22
CA ASP A 34 -14.04 -11.19 10.25
C ASP A 34 -13.78 -9.72 9.87
N VAL A 35 -13.55 -9.47 8.59
CA VAL A 35 -13.29 -8.12 8.07
C VAL A 35 -14.46 -7.15 8.29
N SER A 36 -15.67 -7.63 8.51
CA SER A 36 -16.83 -6.80 8.88
C SER A 36 -16.61 -6.02 10.17
N GLU A 37 -15.74 -6.49 11.07
CA GLU A 37 -15.38 -5.77 12.29
C GLU A 37 -14.75 -4.38 11.98
N PHE A 38 -13.99 -4.27 10.89
CA PHE A 38 -13.46 -2.97 10.45
C PHE A 38 -14.61 -2.05 9.99
N GLN A 39 -15.57 -2.58 9.22
CA GLN A 39 -16.75 -1.82 8.79
C GLN A 39 -17.60 -1.35 9.99
N ASP A 40 -17.77 -2.21 10.99
CA ASP A 40 -18.48 -1.87 12.24
C ASP A 40 -17.76 -0.77 13.03
N MET A 41 -16.43 -0.80 13.06
CA MET A 41 -15.61 0.26 13.65
C MET A 41 -15.85 1.58 12.92
N VAL A 42 -15.73 1.60 11.58
CA VAL A 42 -15.98 2.79 10.76
C VAL A 42 -17.39 3.33 10.99
N ALA A 43 -18.40 2.46 10.91
CA ALA A 43 -19.78 2.86 11.16
C ALA A 43 -20.01 3.43 12.56
N THR A 44 -19.29 2.94 13.56
CA THR A 44 -19.36 3.45 14.94
C THR A 44 -18.75 4.84 15.05
N LEU A 45 -17.61 5.08 14.39
CA LEU A 45 -16.96 6.39 14.36
C LEU A 45 -17.83 7.41 13.60
N HIS A 46 -18.43 7.03 12.49
CA HIS A 46 -19.35 7.88 11.72
C HIS A 46 -20.58 8.31 12.53
N LYS A 47 -21.13 7.41 13.40
CA LYS A 47 -22.22 7.79 14.31
C LYS A 47 -21.84 8.89 15.32
N ALA A 48 -20.55 9.07 15.54
CA ALA A 48 -20.00 10.12 16.40
C ALA A 48 -19.46 11.32 15.59
N ASP A 49 -19.79 11.43 14.30
CA ASP A 49 -19.30 12.45 13.37
C ASP A 49 -17.75 12.46 13.24
N ILE A 50 -17.12 11.29 13.36
CA ILE A 50 -15.66 11.13 13.23
C ILE A 50 -15.37 10.43 11.89
N GLU A 51 -14.60 11.09 11.04
CA GLU A 51 -14.11 10.52 9.77
C GLU A 51 -12.93 9.58 10.00
N VAL A 52 -12.80 8.60 9.12
CA VAL A 52 -11.71 7.60 9.17
C VAL A 52 -10.76 7.82 7.99
N ILE A 53 -9.53 8.23 8.28
CA ILE A 53 -8.45 8.34 7.31
C ILE A 53 -7.52 7.13 7.46
N LEU A 54 -7.39 6.35 6.40
CA LEU A 54 -6.52 5.18 6.40
C LEU A 54 -5.10 5.58 5.99
N ASP A 55 -4.12 5.25 6.84
CA ASP A 55 -2.70 5.43 6.53
C ASP A 55 -2.23 4.25 5.69
N VAL A 56 -1.81 4.51 4.45
CA VAL A 56 -1.57 3.47 3.44
C VAL A 56 -0.14 3.48 2.92
N VAL A 57 0.38 2.27 2.69
CA VAL A 57 1.73 2.04 2.18
C VAL A 57 1.65 1.34 0.83
N TYR A 58 1.75 2.09 -0.26
CA TYR A 58 1.79 1.56 -1.63
C TYR A 58 3.15 1.75 -2.30
N ASN A 59 4.10 2.35 -1.60
CA ASN A 59 5.44 2.60 -2.14
C ASN A 59 6.34 1.37 -2.08
N HIS A 60 6.13 0.45 -1.13
CA HIS A 60 6.89 -0.79 -0.96
C HIS A 60 6.03 -1.91 -0.37
N THR A 61 6.61 -3.11 -0.24
CA THR A 61 5.97 -4.26 0.40
C THR A 61 6.86 -4.94 1.43
N ALA A 62 6.26 -5.77 2.27
CA ALA A 62 6.94 -6.61 3.25
C ALA A 62 7.87 -7.68 2.65
N GLU A 63 7.92 -7.80 1.33
CA GLU A 63 8.85 -8.74 0.66
C GLU A 63 10.31 -8.25 0.67
N ALA A 64 10.57 -7.03 1.17
CA ALA A 64 11.89 -6.45 1.39
C ALA A 64 12.82 -6.48 0.13
N GLY A 65 14.15 -6.56 0.33
CA GLY A 65 15.13 -6.62 -0.74
C GLY A 65 15.31 -8.02 -1.36
N LYS A 66 16.40 -8.21 -2.11
CA LYS A 66 16.70 -9.45 -2.86
C LYS A 66 16.71 -10.72 -1.99
N ASP A 67 17.09 -10.58 -0.74
CA ASP A 67 17.18 -11.68 0.24
C ASP A 67 15.91 -11.81 1.10
N GLY A 68 14.89 -11.00 0.80
CA GLY A 68 13.60 -11.02 1.51
C GLY A 68 12.73 -12.21 1.08
N PRO A 69 11.64 -12.45 1.82
CA PRO A 69 10.76 -13.58 1.57
C PRO A 69 10.00 -13.47 0.24
N LEU A 70 9.60 -14.61 -0.30
CA LEU A 70 8.71 -14.73 -1.46
C LEU A 70 7.31 -15.04 -0.95
N LEU A 71 6.43 -14.03 -0.85
CA LEU A 71 5.14 -14.16 -0.17
C LEU A 71 3.95 -13.80 -1.07
N SER A 72 4.09 -12.86 -1.98
CA SER A 72 2.98 -12.29 -2.74
C SER A 72 3.40 -11.88 -4.15
N LEU A 73 3.48 -10.59 -4.42
CA LEU A 73 3.68 -9.99 -5.76
C LEU A 73 4.97 -10.45 -6.44
N ARG A 74 6.03 -10.65 -5.69
CA ARG A 74 7.30 -11.17 -6.19
C ARG A 74 7.15 -12.53 -6.84
N GLY A 75 6.34 -13.41 -6.27
CA GLY A 75 6.08 -14.75 -6.81
C GLY A 75 5.16 -14.75 -8.02
N LEU A 76 4.35 -13.73 -8.19
CA LEU A 76 3.40 -13.59 -9.30
C LEU A 76 4.08 -13.00 -10.54
N ASP A 77 4.68 -11.82 -10.41
CA ASP A 77 5.40 -11.14 -11.49
C ASP A 77 6.37 -10.10 -10.89
N ASN A 78 7.59 -10.55 -10.60
CA ASN A 78 8.61 -9.69 -10.00
C ASN A 78 8.90 -8.42 -10.81
N LEU A 79 9.00 -8.54 -12.14
CA LEU A 79 9.34 -7.43 -13.00
C LEU A 79 8.19 -6.47 -13.24
N GLY A 80 6.96 -6.96 -13.21
CA GLY A 80 5.76 -6.15 -13.36
C GLY A 80 5.45 -5.33 -12.12
N TYR A 81 5.65 -5.90 -10.94
CA TYR A 81 5.27 -5.25 -9.68
C TYR A 81 6.37 -4.45 -9.01
N TYR A 82 7.65 -4.74 -9.27
CA TYR A 82 8.76 -4.06 -8.61
C TYR A 82 9.67 -3.33 -9.57
N ARG A 83 10.22 -2.22 -9.12
CA ARG A 83 11.30 -1.53 -9.82
C ARG A 83 12.60 -2.27 -9.58
N THR A 84 13.16 -2.84 -10.63
CA THR A 84 14.39 -3.63 -10.57
C THR A 84 15.52 -2.94 -11.31
N VAL A 85 16.76 -3.33 -10.98
CA VAL A 85 17.94 -2.91 -11.74
C VAL A 85 17.96 -3.68 -13.06
N ALA A 86 18.00 -2.98 -14.20
CA ALA A 86 17.82 -3.55 -15.53
C ALA A 86 18.74 -4.73 -15.83
N GLU A 87 20.02 -4.63 -15.45
CA GLU A 87 21.04 -5.68 -15.71
C GLU A 87 21.09 -6.75 -14.61
N LYS A 88 20.34 -6.56 -13.51
CA LYS A 88 20.28 -7.46 -12.35
C LYS A 88 18.87 -7.51 -11.79
N PRO A 89 17.91 -8.19 -12.44
CA PRO A 89 16.49 -8.20 -12.06
C PRO A 89 16.20 -8.75 -10.66
N SER A 90 17.14 -9.45 -10.05
CA SER A 90 17.06 -9.88 -8.65
C SER A 90 17.36 -8.75 -7.63
N HIS A 91 17.82 -7.59 -8.10
CA HIS A 91 18.11 -6.42 -7.26
C HIS A 91 17.06 -5.35 -7.50
N TYR A 92 16.59 -4.74 -6.42
CA TYR A 92 15.55 -3.73 -6.46
C TYR A 92 16.12 -2.32 -6.41
N ILE A 93 15.47 -1.40 -7.11
CA ILE A 93 15.61 0.02 -6.85
C ILE A 93 14.93 0.27 -5.50
N ASN A 94 15.67 0.86 -4.55
CA ASN A 94 15.23 1.00 -3.16
C ASN A 94 15.08 2.48 -2.77
N ASP A 95 14.23 3.20 -3.49
CA ASP A 95 13.93 4.61 -3.24
C ASP A 95 13.19 4.82 -1.90
N THR A 96 12.61 3.74 -1.36
CA THR A 96 11.83 3.76 -0.12
C THR A 96 12.67 3.54 1.14
N GLY A 97 13.89 3.02 1.01
CA GLY A 97 14.72 2.57 2.13
C GLY A 97 14.28 1.22 2.74
N CYS A 98 13.19 0.62 2.26
CA CYS A 98 12.60 -0.61 2.82
C CYS A 98 12.98 -1.89 2.06
N GLY A 99 13.91 -1.79 1.11
CA GLY A 99 14.44 -2.92 0.35
C GLY A 99 13.85 -3.11 -1.04
N ASN A 100 12.67 -2.60 -1.30
CA ASN A 100 12.03 -2.60 -2.63
C ASN A 100 11.24 -1.30 -2.87
N THR A 101 10.91 -1.04 -4.13
CA THR A 101 9.98 -0.01 -4.54
C THR A 101 8.97 -0.63 -5.51
N LEU A 102 7.67 -0.43 -5.27
CA LEU A 102 6.65 -0.86 -6.21
C LEU A 102 6.74 -0.07 -7.52
N ASN A 103 6.54 -0.77 -8.63
CA ASN A 103 6.56 -0.20 -9.96
C ASN A 103 5.20 0.39 -10.34
N ILE A 104 4.89 1.57 -9.83
CA ILE A 104 3.61 2.24 -10.09
C ILE A 104 3.45 2.69 -11.55
N ASP A 105 4.53 2.72 -12.35
CA ASP A 105 4.46 2.94 -13.80
C ASP A 105 3.85 1.75 -14.55
N SER A 106 3.88 0.55 -13.95
CA SER A 106 3.23 -0.63 -14.51
C SER A 106 1.71 -0.46 -14.47
N PRO A 107 1.00 -0.58 -15.61
CA PRO A 107 -0.46 -0.46 -15.63
C PRO A 107 -1.17 -1.44 -14.69
N ARG A 108 -0.60 -2.63 -14.46
CA ARG A 108 -1.18 -3.63 -13.55
C ARG A 108 -0.98 -3.28 -12.09
N THR A 109 0.19 -2.74 -11.75
CA THR A 109 0.43 -2.22 -10.39
C THR A 109 -0.45 -1.02 -10.11
N LEU A 110 -0.55 -0.08 -11.05
CA LEU A 110 -1.45 1.07 -10.94
C LEU A 110 -2.91 0.62 -10.74
N GLN A 111 -3.39 -0.31 -11.57
CA GLN A 111 -4.73 -0.88 -11.43
C GLN A 111 -4.95 -1.49 -10.05
N LEU A 112 -4.01 -2.33 -9.58
CA LEU A 112 -4.09 -2.98 -8.25
C LEU A 112 -4.23 -1.94 -7.13
N VAL A 113 -3.46 -0.86 -7.19
CA VAL A 113 -3.49 0.21 -6.19
C VAL A 113 -4.83 0.96 -6.23
N LEU A 114 -5.31 1.35 -7.42
CA LEU A 114 -6.59 2.04 -7.55
C LEU A 114 -7.76 1.17 -7.12
N ASP A 115 -7.75 -0.12 -7.45
CA ASP A 115 -8.78 -1.07 -7.03
C ASP A 115 -8.79 -1.25 -5.50
N SER A 116 -7.60 -1.29 -4.88
CA SER A 116 -7.47 -1.33 -3.43
C SER A 116 -8.04 -0.05 -2.78
N LEU A 117 -7.70 1.11 -3.30
CA LEU A 117 -8.22 2.39 -2.77
C LEU A 117 -9.74 2.48 -2.89
N ARG A 118 -10.32 2.09 -4.05
CA ARG A 118 -11.78 2.04 -4.21
C ARG A 118 -12.42 1.05 -3.24
N TYR A 119 -11.84 -0.12 -3.04
CA TYR A 119 -12.32 -1.12 -2.08
C TYR A 119 -12.41 -0.54 -0.66
N TRP A 120 -11.37 0.17 -0.22
CA TRP A 120 -11.39 0.77 1.11
C TRP A 120 -12.45 1.87 1.25
N VAL A 121 -12.72 2.64 0.20
CA VAL A 121 -13.81 3.65 0.20
C VAL A 121 -15.17 3.00 0.09
N GLU A 122 -15.43 2.21 -0.95
CA GLU A 122 -16.77 1.74 -1.30
C GLU A 122 -17.26 0.58 -0.43
N ILE A 123 -16.34 -0.29 -0.01
CA ILE A 123 -16.67 -1.51 0.75
C ILE A 123 -16.37 -1.32 2.23
N MET A 124 -15.23 -0.75 2.58
CA MET A 124 -14.80 -0.61 3.96
C MET A 124 -15.22 0.72 4.60
N GLY A 125 -15.65 1.70 3.80
CA GLY A 125 -16.29 2.93 4.24
C GLY A 125 -15.34 4.03 4.72
N VAL A 126 -14.04 4.00 4.38
CA VAL A 126 -13.11 5.05 4.81
C VAL A 126 -13.34 6.37 4.06
N ASP A 127 -13.05 7.50 4.70
CA ASP A 127 -13.29 8.85 4.19
C ASP A 127 -12.07 9.46 3.50
N GLY A 128 -10.96 8.75 3.52
CA GLY A 128 -9.74 9.22 2.86
C GLY A 128 -8.50 8.42 3.20
N PHE A 129 -7.38 8.91 2.68
CA PHE A 129 -6.08 8.26 2.80
C PHE A 129 -4.97 9.24 3.15
N ARG A 130 -4.04 8.80 3.96
CA ARG A 130 -2.70 9.40 4.11
C ARG A 130 -1.71 8.45 3.46
N PHE A 131 -1.01 8.92 2.46
CA PHE A 131 -0.04 8.12 1.70
C PHE A 131 1.35 8.27 2.31
N ASP A 132 1.86 7.18 2.85
CA ASP A 132 3.26 7.05 3.28
C ASP A 132 4.20 7.22 2.08
N LEU A 133 5.24 8.04 2.22
CA LEU A 133 6.18 8.37 1.16
C LEU A 133 5.49 8.70 -0.19
N ALA A 134 4.49 9.55 -0.17
CA ALA A 134 3.64 9.84 -1.33
C ALA A 134 4.43 10.26 -2.59
N THR A 135 5.56 10.93 -2.41
CA THR A 135 6.43 11.36 -3.53
C THR A 135 7.00 10.18 -4.32
N ILE A 136 7.13 9.00 -3.70
CA ILE A 136 7.59 7.77 -4.40
C ILE A 136 6.57 7.32 -5.44
N LEU A 137 5.26 7.50 -5.17
CA LEU A 137 4.17 7.12 -6.07
C LEU A 137 4.06 8.04 -7.30
N GLY A 138 4.73 9.19 -7.27
CA GLY A 138 4.87 10.11 -8.40
C GLY A 138 6.24 10.05 -9.08
N ARG A 139 7.07 9.02 -8.82
CA ARG A 139 8.41 8.89 -9.38
C ARG A 139 8.46 7.93 -10.56
N ASN A 140 9.19 8.36 -11.59
CA ASN A 140 9.65 7.52 -12.68
C ASN A 140 11.21 7.47 -12.67
N PRO A 141 11.87 6.82 -13.65
CA PRO A 141 13.34 6.75 -13.70
C PRO A 141 14.05 8.13 -13.74
N ASN A 142 13.34 9.18 -14.13
CA ASN A 142 13.88 10.55 -14.23
C ASN A 142 13.63 11.39 -12.96
N GLY A 143 13.02 10.81 -11.93
CA GLY A 143 12.68 11.48 -10.68
C GLY A 143 11.19 11.73 -10.49
N PHE A 144 10.84 12.62 -9.55
CA PHE A 144 9.46 13.00 -9.29
C PHE A 144 8.85 13.78 -10.48
N ASN A 145 7.64 13.38 -10.87
CA ASN A 145 6.88 14.01 -11.92
C ASN A 145 5.46 14.33 -11.43
N GLN A 146 5.13 15.59 -11.31
CA GLN A 146 3.79 16.04 -10.89
C GLN A 146 2.67 15.60 -11.86
N ALA A 147 3.00 15.34 -13.13
CA ALA A 147 2.08 14.79 -14.13
C ALA A 147 2.14 13.25 -14.22
N HIS A 148 2.60 12.57 -13.16
CA HIS A 148 2.69 11.11 -13.14
C HIS A 148 1.31 10.45 -13.27
N SER A 149 1.25 9.30 -13.95
CA SER A 149 0.02 8.55 -14.23
C SER A 149 -0.81 8.25 -12.97
N PHE A 150 -0.16 7.89 -11.86
CA PHE A 150 -0.84 7.66 -10.58
C PHE A 150 -1.55 8.92 -10.08
N LEU A 151 -0.86 10.08 -10.09
CA LEU A 151 -1.43 11.34 -9.60
C LEU A 151 -2.60 11.81 -10.48
N GLN A 152 -2.50 11.61 -11.79
CA GLN A 152 -3.61 11.90 -12.70
C GLN A 152 -4.78 10.93 -12.50
N ALA A 153 -4.50 9.62 -12.39
CA ALA A 153 -5.52 8.61 -12.24
C ALA A 153 -6.33 8.79 -10.95
N ILE A 154 -5.67 9.03 -9.81
CA ILE A 154 -6.37 9.21 -8.53
C ILE A 154 -7.24 10.48 -8.52
N ASN A 155 -6.77 11.56 -9.16
CA ASN A 155 -7.50 12.83 -9.22
C ASN A 155 -8.74 12.79 -10.14
N GLN A 156 -8.73 11.97 -11.19
CA GLN A 156 -9.87 11.83 -12.12
C GLN A 156 -10.80 10.67 -11.80
N ASP A 157 -10.41 9.80 -10.83
CA ASP A 157 -11.21 8.66 -10.44
C ASP A 157 -12.54 9.11 -9.80
N PRO A 158 -13.70 8.58 -10.25
CA PRO A 158 -15.02 9.06 -9.80
C PRO A 158 -15.32 8.75 -8.33
N VAL A 159 -14.58 7.85 -7.70
CA VAL A 159 -14.67 7.52 -6.28
C VAL A 159 -13.63 8.31 -5.50
N LEU A 160 -12.38 8.22 -5.90
CA LEU A 160 -11.25 8.74 -5.12
C LEU A 160 -11.16 10.27 -5.12
N ASN A 161 -11.68 10.96 -6.14
CA ASN A 161 -11.72 12.42 -6.16
C ASN A 161 -12.72 13.04 -5.17
N LYS A 162 -13.51 12.23 -4.47
CA LYS A 162 -14.50 12.67 -3.47
C LYS A 162 -14.03 12.51 -2.03
N VAL A 163 -12.92 11.83 -1.81
CA VAL A 163 -12.38 11.54 -0.48
C VAL A 163 -11.14 12.36 -0.18
N LYS A 164 -10.73 12.41 1.07
CA LYS A 164 -9.52 13.15 1.49
C LYS A 164 -8.26 12.41 1.07
N LEU A 165 -7.35 13.12 0.40
CA LEU A 165 -6.07 12.58 -0.03
C LEU A 165 -4.95 13.43 0.59
N ILE A 166 -4.14 12.83 1.44
CA ILE A 166 -3.08 13.48 2.20
C ILE A 166 -1.74 12.85 1.80
N ALA A 167 -0.80 13.68 1.38
CA ALA A 167 0.56 13.26 1.04
C ALA A 167 1.51 13.46 2.21
N GLU A 168 2.35 12.45 2.49
CA GLU A 168 3.49 12.56 3.38
C GLU A 168 4.80 12.54 2.63
#